data_a464ac106b36c25dce623f0057725147
#
_entry.id   a464ac106b36c25dce623f0057725147
#
_cell.length_a   1.000
_cell.length_b   1.000
_cell.length_c   1.000
_cell.angle_alpha   90.00
_cell.angle_beta   90.00
_cell.angle_gamma   90.00
#
_symmetry.space_group_name_H-M   'P 1'
#
loop_
_entity.id
_entity.type
_entity.pdbx_description
1 polymer ?
#
loop_
_entity_poly.entity_id
_entity_poly.type
_entity_poly.pdbx_seq_one_letter_code
_entity_poly.pdbx_strand_id
1 'polypeptide(L)'
;MNRLTQLLTVLTSTAAATVLAASIPCSTHPPKGASAAELAKLAKVSQADAETAAKASFKKPADVTVAESELEAERGCLIWSFDMKVKGVRGVREVQVDAGNGKVLSSVHESPAKEAAEKKADRPTPTTNQR
;
A
#
# COMPACT_ATOMS: atom_id res chain seq x y z
N MET A 1 -13.19 61.14 -28.66
CA MET A 1 -12.30 59.99 -28.83
C MET A 1 -12.36 59.17 -27.57
N ASN A 2 -13.25 58.18 -27.51
CA ASN A 2 -13.43 57.35 -26.34
C ASN A 2 -12.65 56.06 -26.54
N ARG A 3 -11.61 55.87 -25.76
CA ARG A 3 -10.89 54.62 -25.66
C ARG A 3 -11.58 53.74 -24.59
N LEU A 4 -12.36 52.79 -25.06
CA LEU A 4 -12.97 51.77 -24.24
C LEU A 4 -11.89 50.76 -23.85
N THR A 5 -11.47 50.78 -22.60
CA THR A 5 -10.54 49.77 -22.05
C THR A 5 -11.35 48.53 -21.70
N GLN A 6 -11.24 47.48 -22.51
CA GLN A 6 -11.80 46.19 -22.19
C GLN A 6 -10.90 45.49 -21.16
N LEU A 7 -11.40 45.31 -19.96
CA LEU A 7 -10.81 44.43 -18.95
C LEU A 7 -11.12 42.95 -19.33
N LEU A 8 -10.09 42.24 -19.77
CA LEU A 8 -10.15 40.83 -20.03
C LEU A 8 -10.02 40.08 -18.69
N THR A 9 -11.14 39.65 -18.14
CA THR A 9 -11.17 38.79 -16.94
C THR A 9 -10.81 37.37 -17.34
N VAL A 10 -9.58 36.96 -17.03
CA VAL A 10 -9.13 35.57 -17.21
C VAL A 10 -9.68 34.76 -16.06
N LEU A 11 -10.72 33.94 -16.33
CA LEU A 11 -11.23 32.93 -15.41
C LEU A 11 -10.27 31.74 -15.42
N THR A 12 -9.39 31.65 -14.43
CA THR A 12 -8.56 30.45 -14.20
C THR A 12 -9.43 29.39 -13.56
N SER A 13 -9.92 28.46 -14.36
CA SER A 13 -10.62 27.26 -13.89
C SER A 13 -9.58 26.27 -13.36
N THR A 14 -9.41 26.21 -12.04
CA THR A 14 -8.64 25.14 -11.37
C THR A 14 -9.48 23.87 -11.40
N ALA A 15 -9.20 23.01 -12.35
CA ALA A 15 -9.73 21.65 -12.35
C ALA A 15 -9.07 20.87 -11.22
N ALA A 16 -9.81 20.68 -10.12
CA ALA A 16 -9.43 19.74 -9.07
C ALA A 16 -9.55 18.34 -9.64
N ALA A 17 -8.41 17.72 -9.97
CA ALA A 17 -8.37 16.30 -10.33
C ALA A 17 -8.69 15.50 -9.06
N THR A 18 -9.92 15.05 -8.94
CA THR A 18 -10.33 14.02 -7.97
C THR A 18 -9.67 12.71 -8.40
N VAL A 19 -8.59 12.34 -7.74
CA VAL A 19 -8.03 10.99 -7.87
C VAL A 19 -9.05 10.06 -7.22
N LEU A 20 -9.89 9.41 -8.05
CA LEU A 20 -10.66 8.26 -7.60
C LEU A 20 -9.64 7.18 -7.24
N ALA A 21 -9.47 6.94 -5.94
CA ALA A 21 -8.77 5.75 -5.48
C ALA A 21 -9.56 4.54 -5.97
N ALA A 22 -9.08 3.90 -7.02
CA ALA A 22 -9.65 2.66 -7.51
C ALA A 22 -9.58 1.64 -6.37
N SER A 23 -10.74 1.16 -5.90
CA SER A 23 -10.79 0.07 -4.94
C SER A 23 -10.16 -1.16 -5.57
N ILE A 24 -9.16 -1.74 -4.91
CA ILE A 24 -8.54 -2.98 -5.36
C ILE A 24 -9.61 -4.08 -5.26
N PRO A 25 -9.91 -4.80 -6.36
CA PRO A 25 -10.88 -5.89 -6.30
C PRO A 25 -10.26 -7.06 -5.51
N CYS A 26 -10.75 -7.29 -4.31
CA CYS A 26 -10.33 -8.40 -3.45
C CYS A 26 -11.49 -9.33 -3.10
N SER A 27 -11.16 -10.53 -2.62
CA SER A 27 -12.14 -11.59 -2.34
C SER A 27 -12.67 -11.58 -0.91
N THR A 28 -11.99 -10.93 0.03
CA THR A 28 -12.33 -10.91 1.46
C THR A 28 -12.31 -9.49 2.01
N HIS A 29 -13.43 -9.08 2.60
CA HIS A 29 -13.62 -7.74 3.18
C HIS A 29 -13.79 -7.87 4.70
N PRO A 30 -12.75 -7.58 5.49
CA PRO A 30 -12.85 -7.63 6.95
C PRO A 30 -13.69 -6.48 7.49
N PRO A 31 -14.31 -6.64 8.67
CA PRO A 31 -14.97 -5.55 9.38
C PRO A 31 -13.97 -4.43 9.70
N LYS A 32 -14.44 -3.19 9.67
CA LYS A 32 -13.60 -2.04 10.05
C LYS A 32 -13.18 -2.17 11.52
N GLY A 33 -11.88 -2.04 11.79
CA GLY A 33 -11.32 -2.16 13.13
C GLY A 33 -11.17 -3.59 13.63
N ALA A 34 -11.25 -4.59 12.75
CA ALA A 34 -10.98 -5.99 13.10
C ALA A 34 -9.57 -6.15 13.73
N SER A 35 -9.51 -6.88 14.83
CA SER A 35 -8.25 -7.24 15.49
C SER A 35 -7.43 -8.23 14.67
N ALA A 36 -6.13 -8.34 14.93
CA ALA A 36 -5.26 -9.31 14.26
C ALA A 36 -5.79 -10.77 14.36
N ALA A 37 -6.37 -11.14 15.51
CA ALA A 37 -6.97 -12.46 15.70
C ALA A 37 -8.22 -12.68 14.83
N GLU A 38 -9.01 -11.65 14.60
CA GLU A 38 -10.17 -11.70 13.71
C GLU A 38 -9.74 -11.77 12.24
N LEU A 39 -8.74 -10.98 11.84
CA LEU A 39 -8.15 -11.05 10.50
C LEU A 39 -7.60 -12.44 10.21
N ALA A 40 -6.88 -13.04 11.16
CA ALA A 40 -6.32 -14.38 11.01
C ALA A 40 -7.40 -15.46 10.77
N LYS A 41 -8.58 -15.31 11.36
CA LYS A 41 -9.72 -16.23 11.14
C LYS A 41 -10.36 -16.08 9.75
N LEU A 42 -10.25 -14.91 9.14
CA LEU A 42 -10.83 -14.62 7.84
C LEU A 42 -9.90 -15.01 6.67
N ALA A 43 -8.59 -15.12 6.92
CA ALA A 43 -7.62 -15.50 5.91
C ALA A 43 -7.84 -16.97 5.49
N LYS A 44 -7.99 -17.20 4.19
CA LYS A 44 -8.15 -18.54 3.59
C LYS A 44 -6.85 -19.06 2.97
N VAL A 45 -5.94 -18.14 2.68
CA VAL A 45 -4.62 -18.43 2.13
C VAL A 45 -3.59 -18.30 3.25
N SER A 46 -2.75 -19.30 3.41
CA SER A 46 -1.67 -19.27 4.39
C SER A 46 -0.62 -18.24 4.02
N GLN A 47 0.15 -17.75 5.00
CA GLN A 47 1.29 -16.86 4.75
C GLN A 47 2.28 -17.47 3.76
N ALA A 48 2.59 -18.76 3.91
CA ALA A 48 3.54 -19.49 3.05
C ALA A 48 3.06 -19.57 1.58
N ASP A 49 1.77 -19.83 1.37
CA ASP A 49 1.19 -19.87 0.02
C ASP A 49 1.13 -18.48 -0.61
N ALA A 50 0.78 -17.47 0.18
CA ALA A 50 0.78 -16.07 -0.27
C ALA A 50 2.20 -15.58 -0.59
N GLU A 51 3.21 -15.94 0.22
CA GLU A 51 4.62 -15.64 -0.06
C GLU A 51 5.08 -16.29 -1.37
N THR A 52 4.68 -17.54 -1.60
CA THR A 52 4.98 -18.26 -2.84
C THR A 52 4.39 -17.53 -4.05
N ALA A 53 3.12 -17.11 -3.95
CA ALA A 53 2.46 -16.32 -5.00
C ALA A 53 3.15 -14.97 -5.23
N ALA A 54 3.53 -14.29 -4.16
CA ALA A 54 4.26 -13.02 -4.24
C ALA A 54 5.61 -13.18 -4.93
N LYS A 55 6.41 -14.19 -4.55
CA LYS A 55 7.71 -14.50 -5.19
C LYS A 55 7.56 -14.86 -6.66
N ALA A 56 6.53 -15.60 -7.02
CA ALA A 56 6.25 -16.00 -8.40
C ALA A 56 5.95 -14.80 -9.32
N SER A 57 5.59 -13.64 -8.77
CA SER A 57 5.37 -12.41 -9.55
C SER A 57 6.66 -11.78 -10.08
N PHE A 58 7.83 -12.20 -9.61
CA PHE A 58 9.13 -11.70 -10.04
C PHE A 58 9.69 -12.55 -11.19
N LYS A 59 10.44 -11.90 -12.08
CA LYS A 59 11.12 -12.61 -13.19
C LYS A 59 12.15 -13.64 -12.71
N LYS A 60 12.77 -13.39 -11.55
CA LYS A 60 13.77 -14.27 -10.92
C LYS A 60 13.42 -14.47 -9.46
N PRO A 61 12.49 -15.38 -9.13
CA PRO A 61 12.05 -15.61 -7.75
C PRO A 61 13.20 -16.01 -6.80
N ALA A 62 14.23 -16.68 -7.30
CA ALA A 62 15.39 -17.09 -6.50
C ALA A 62 16.25 -15.91 -6.00
N ASP A 63 16.14 -14.74 -6.63
CA ASP A 63 16.86 -13.52 -6.21
C ASP A 63 16.06 -12.67 -5.20
N VAL A 64 14.90 -13.18 -4.75
CA VAL A 64 13.97 -12.46 -3.87
C VAL A 64 13.96 -13.04 -2.47
N THR A 65 14.12 -12.18 -1.46
CA THR A 65 13.98 -12.52 -0.05
C THR A 65 12.91 -11.67 0.60
N VAL A 66 12.11 -12.27 1.49
CA VAL A 66 11.12 -11.55 2.29
C VAL A 66 11.82 -10.86 3.45
N ALA A 67 11.64 -9.55 3.58
CA ALA A 67 12.13 -8.76 4.68
C ALA A 67 11.09 -8.64 5.80
N GLU A 68 9.81 -8.47 5.42
CA GLU A 68 8.68 -8.32 6.34
C GLU A 68 7.42 -8.95 5.72
N SER A 69 6.50 -9.42 6.57
CA SER A 69 5.22 -9.97 6.14
C SER A 69 4.16 -9.69 7.19
N GLU A 70 3.02 -9.16 6.75
CA GLU A 70 1.91 -8.81 7.62
C GLU A 70 0.57 -9.23 7.00
N LEU A 71 -0.38 -9.65 7.88
CA LEU A 71 -1.78 -9.84 7.52
C LEU A 71 -2.55 -8.61 7.99
N GLU A 72 -3.11 -7.87 7.06
CA GLU A 72 -3.74 -6.59 7.38
C GLU A 72 -5.01 -6.32 6.58
N ALA A 73 -5.79 -5.35 7.08
CA ALA A 73 -6.94 -4.80 6.40
C ALA A 73 -6.56 -3.48 5.73
N GLU A 74 -6.35 -3.48 4.44
CA GLU A 74 -6.03 -2.27 3.68
C GLU A 74 -7.11 -1.97 2.63
N ARG A 75 -7.58 -0.72 2.60
CA ARG A 75 -8.63 -0.26 1.66
C ARG A 75 -9.86 -1.15 1.61
N GLY A 76 -10.21 -1.76 2.76
CA GLY A 76 -11.35 -2.67 2.87
C GLY A 76 -11.10 -4.10 2.39
N CYS A 77 -9.86 -4.44 2.06
CA CYS A 77 -9.43 -5.77 1.66
C CYS A 77 -8.60 -6.45 2.74
N LEU A 78 -8.77 -7.76 2.91
CA LEU A 78 -7.85 -8.58 3.70
C LEU A 78 -6.71 -9.04 2.80
N ILE A 79 -5.50 -8.60 3.13
CA ILE A 79 -4.29 -8.86 2.33
C ILE A 79 -3.15 -9.42 3.18
N TRP A 80 -2.31 -10.21 2.55
CA TRP A 80 -0.94 -10.43 2.96
C TRP A 80 -0.07 -9.39 2.28
N SER A 81 0.60 -8.54 3.07
CA SER A 81 1.59 -7.58 2.59
C SER A 81 2.99 -8.11 2.82
N PHE A 82 3.84 -8.06 1.81
CA PHE A 82 5.21 -8.53 1.86
C PHE A 82 6.17 -7.45 1.39
N ASP A 83 7.11 -7.07 2.24
CA ASP A 83 8.29 -6.30 1.85
C ASP A 83 9.35 -7.25 1.30
N MET A 84 9.64 -7.14 0.02
CA MET A 84 10.56 -8.04 -0.68
C MET A 84 11.82 -7.31 -1.13
N LYS A 85 12.98 -7.89 -0.78
CA LYS A 85 14.28 -7.44 -1.26
C LYS A 85 14.70 -8.26 -2.47
N VAL A 86 15.09 -7.56 -3.54
CA VAL A 86 15.59 -8.17 -4.76
C VAL A 86 17.11 -7.98 -4.82
N LYS A 87 17.84 -9.06 -5.07
CA LYS A 87 19.30 -9.03 -5.16
C LYS A 87 19.78 -7.96 -6.16
N GLY A 88 20.64 -7.07 -5.71
CA GLY A 88 21.21 -6.00 -6.53
C GLY A 88 20.28 -4.78 -6.73
N VAL A 89 19.08 -4.76 -6.14
CA VAL A 89 18.15 -3.64 -6.21
C VAL A 89 18.05 -2.96 -4.83
N ARG A 90 18.15 -1.63 -4.79
CA ARG A 90 18.02 -0.86 -3.54
C ARG A 90 16.54 -0.64 -3.21
N GLY A 91 16.22 -0.57 -1.92
CA GLY A 91 14.86 -0.46 -1.42
C GLY A 91 14.15 -1.81 -1.36
N VAL A 92 12.86 -1.76 -1.14
CA VAL A 92 11.99 -2.93 -1.10
C VAL A 92 10.94 -2.85 -2.22
N ARG A 93 10.38 -3.99 -2.56
CA ARG A 93 9.16 -4.06 -3.35
C ARG A 93 8.07 -4.60 -2.45
N GLU A 94 7.10 -3.75 -2.15
CA GLU A 94 5.88 -4.16 -1.49
C GLU A 94 5.02 -4.96 -2.46
N VAL A 95 4.64 -6.17 -2.06
CA VAL A 95 3.73 -7.04 -2.82
C VAL A 95 2.54 -7.40 -1.96
N GLN A 96 1.35 -7.04 -2.43
CA GLN A 96 0.09 -7.33 -1.75
C GLN A 96 -0.60 -8.51 -2.41
N VAL A 97 -0.96 -9.50 -1.60
CA VAL A 97 -1.64 -10.73 -2.04
C VAL A 97 -2.99 -10.83 -1.33
N ASP A 98 -4.05 -11.10 -2.08
CA ASP A 98 -5.38 -11.35 -1.54
C ASP A 98 -5.37 -12.55 -0.59
N ALA A 99 -5.66 -12.32 0.68
CA ALA A 99 -5.65 -13.37 1.71
C ALA A 99 -6.82 -14.37 1.59
N GLY A 100 -7.78 -14.10 0.72
CA GLY A 100 -8.90 -15.01 0.44
C GLY A 100 -8.67 -15.95 -0.74
N ASN A 101 -7.91 -15.53 -1.77
CA ASN A 101 -7.74 -16.31 -3.00
C ASN A 101 -6.30 -16.42 -3.52
N GLY A 102 -5.32 -15.76 -2.89
CA GLY A 102 -3.91 -15.85 -3.25
C GLY A 102 -3.50 -15.05 -4.50
N LYS A 103 -4.36 -14.20 -5.05
CA LYS A 103 -4.00 -13.36 -6.20
C LYS A 103 -3.14 -12.19 -5.77
N VAL A 104 -2.10 -11.90 -6.54
CA VAL A 104 -1.32 -10.66 -6.38
C VAL A 104 -2.16 -9.48 -6.85
N LEU A 105 -2.41 -8.54 -5.92
CA LEU A 105 -3.23 -7.36 -6.16
C LEU A 105 -2.38 -6.14 -6.53
N SER A 106 -1.19 -6.02 -5.94
CA SER A 106 -0.30 -4.89 -6.11
C SER A 106 1.15 -5.32 -6.01
N SER A 107 2.04 -4.63 -6.73
CA SER A 107 3.48 -4.78 -6.62
C SER A 107 4.13 -3.43 -6.90
N VAL A 108 4.60 -2.75 -5.85
CA VAL A 108 5.14 -1.39 -5.91
C VAL A 108 6.57 -1.37 -5.39
N HIS A 109 7.47 -0.71 -6.12
CA HIS A 109 8.83 -0.48 -5.64
C HIS A 109 8.87 0.73 -4.71
N GLU A 110 9.39 0.53 -3.52
CA GLU A 110 9.62 1.58 -2.54
C GLU A 110 11.11 1.92 -2.45
N SER A 111 11.41 3.22 -2.60
CA SER A 111 12.78 3.69 -2.43
C SER A 111 13.17 3.68 -0.95
N PRO A 112 14.48 3.59 -0.62
CA PRO A 112 14.95 3.65 0.77
C PRO A 112 14.46 4.89 1.53
N ALA A 113 14.27 6.01 0.83
CA ALA A 113 13.77 7.24 1.42
C ALA A 113 12.29 7.13 1.84
N LYS A 114 11.45 6.47 1.03
CA LYS A 114 10.04 6.24 1.33
C LYS A 114 9.88 5.25 2.47
N GLU A 115 10.58 4.12 2.42
CA GLU A 115 10.62 3.11 3.48
C GLU A 115 11.03 3.73 4.85
N ALA A 116 12.08 4.58 4.86
CA ALA A 116 12.51 5.27 6.08
C ALA A 116 11.47 6.26 6.61
N ALA A 117 10.71 6.92 5.73
CA ALA A 117 9.66 7.86 6.11
C ALA A 117 8.46 7.14 6.74
N GLU A 118 8.06 5.99 6.22
CA GLU A 118 6.97 5.16 6.76
C GLU A 118 7.32 4.57 8.12
N LYS A 119 8.51 3.98 8.26
CA LYS A 119 9.02 3.49 9.56
C LYS A 119 9.12 4.59 10.62
N LYS A 120 9.34 5.84 10.21
CA LYS A 120 9.35 6.99 11.13
C LYS A 120 7.94 7.41 11.54
N ALA A 121 6.96 7.29 10.66
CA ALA A 121 5.57 7.62 10.94
C ALA A 121 4.92 6.61 11.89
N ASP A 122 5.28 5.34 11.81
CA ASP A 122 4.76 4.24 12.64
C ASP A 122 5.39 4.18 14.05
N ARG A 123 6.42 4.99 14.31
CA ARG A 123 7.05 5.01 15.64
C ARG A 123 6.09 5.62 16.66
N PRO A 124 5.72 4.88 17.75
CA PRO A 124 4.86 5.43 18.79
C PRO A 124 5.51 6.69 19.38
N THR A 125 4.74 7.77 19.42
CA THR A 125 5.17 9.00 20.08
C THR A 125 5.43 8.69 21.56
N PRO A 126 6.62 9.05 22.12
CA PRO A 126 6.85 8.87 23.54
C PRO A 126 5.80 9.68 24.31
N THR A 127 4.98 9.00 25.09
CA THR A 127 4.07 9.66 26.02
C THR A 127 4.93 10.34 27.06
N THR A 128 5.12 11.65 26.94
CA THR A 128 5.77 12.46 27.99
C THR A 128 4.84 12.46 29.19
N ASN A 129 5.13 11.56 30.12
CA ASN A 129 4.50 11.58 31.44
C ASN A 129 5.05 12.79 32.20
N GLN A 130 4.36 13.93 32.11
CA GLN A 130 4.65 15.06 32.97
C GLN A 130 4.09 14.74 34.37
N ARG A 131 4.98 14.61 35.32
CA ARG A 131 4.69 14.65 36.76
C ARG A 131 4.43 16.08 37.22
#